data_403927efbf2761a7d96d7b15a38dbbe2
#
_entry.id   403927efbf2761a7d96d7b15a38dbbe2
#
_cell.length_a   1.000
_cell.length_b   1.000
_cell.length_c   1.000
_cell.angle_alpha   90.00
_cell.angle_beta   90.00
_cell.angle_gamma   90.00
#
_symmetry.space_group_name_H-M   'P 1'
#
loop_
_entity.id
_entity.type
_entity.pdbx_description
1 polymer ?
#
loop_
_entity_poly.entity_id
_entity_poly.type
_entity_poly.pdbx_seq_one_letter_code
_entity_poly.pdbx_strand_id
1 'polypeptide(L)'
;VLDSVRNAMRLPDLKRRILFTLGVLFVFRLGAHIPTPGIDGTAMSRLFEQGGVLGFLDLFAGGALRRFSIFALGVGPYINASIVMQLLVVVFPALEKLQKEGEEGRKKIVAYTRWSTVGFAAVQALGLSFWLRGLGIFSGTPWDLLLVVATITTGSIGVMWLGEIISDHGIGNGISLLIFAGIVARIPEAIVQTWTSVSSGQMNFLVLLLALVLMVAVVAGCIMLQEGQRRLPVQYAKRVVGNKVYGGQSTFIPLRVNQSGVIPIIFASSVLLLPYTIARFFPGSAGAFIQRTFSPNSLVYMVLYVALIIFFAYFYTAVVFNPVDVANNMKKYGGFILGIRPGKPTSDYIEKVMIRITLAGAIFLSLIALLPNLMTQIMGINTFYFGGTAILIVVGVALDTVQQIEGQLLMRHYEGILKRRDRAGLFKL
;
A
#
# COMPACT_ATOMS: atom_id res chain seq x y z
N VAL A 1 -10.14 -6.63 -17.92
CA VAL A 1 -9.25 -5.51 -17.57
C VAL A 1 -9.01 -4.60 -18.77
N LEU A 2 -8.53 -5.09 -19.93
CA LEU A 2 -8.27 -4.26 -21.11
C LEU A 2 -9.54 -3.59 -21.64
N ASP A 3 -10.65 -4.32 -21.68
CA ASP A 3 -11.95 -3.77 -22.11
C ASP A 3 -12.51 -2.75 -21.12
N SER A 4 -12.30 -2.97 -19.81
CA SER A 4 -12.71 -2.01 -18.76
C SER A 4 -11.94 -0.70 -18.91
N VAL A 5 -10.62 -0.76 -19.12
CA VAL A 5 -9.77 0.42 -19.34
C VAL A 5 -10.13 1.12 -20.66
N ARG A 6 -10.36 0.36 -21.74
CA ARG A 6 -10.79 0.92 -23.03
C ARG A 6 -12.14 1.64 -22.93
N ASN A 7 -13.09 1.07 -22.21
CA ASN A 7 -14.40 1.68 -21.98
C ASN A 7 -14.30 2.91 -21.07
N ALA A 8 -13.41 2.88 -20.07
CA ALA A 8 -13.12 4.02 -19.22
C ALA A 8 -12.59 5.22 -20.00
N MET A 9 -11.72 5.01 -20.97
CA MET A 9 -11.17 6.07 -21.83
C MET A 9 -12.20 6.73 -22.76
N ARG A 10 -13.36 6.09 -22.98
CA ARG A 10 -14.48 6.67 -23.75
C ARG A 10 -15.33 7.65 -22.93
N LEU A 11 -15.27 7.58 -21.61
CA LEU A 11 -15.99 8.48 -20.72
C LEU A 11 -15.14 9.72 -20.41
N PRO A 12 -15.60 10.95 -20.73
CA PRO A 12 -14.76 12.15 -20.63
C PRO A 12 -14.29 12.44 -19.19
N ASP A 13 -15.14 12.22 -18.19
CA ASP A 13 -14.78 12.46 -16.80
C ASP A 13 -13.73 11.46 -16.29
N LEU A 14 -13.91 10.18 -16.63
CA LEU A 14 -12.99 9.12 -16.21
C LEU A 14 -11.64 9.27 -16.93
N LYS A 15 -11.67 9.61 -18.21
CA LYS A 15 -10.48 9.95 -18.99
C LYS A 15 -9.72 11.12 -18.34
N ARG A 16 -10.42 12.19 -17.93
CA ARG A 16 -9.80 13.33 -17.24
C ARG A 16 -9.11 12.92 -15.94
N ARG A 17 -9.74 12.09 -15.12
CA ARG A 17 -9.16 11.59 -13.87
C ARG A 17 -7.94 10.69 -14.09
N ILE A 18 -7.99 9.80 -15.12
CA ILE A 18 -6.84 8.96 -15.50
C ILE A 18 -5.67 9.83 -15.96
N LEU A 19 -5.91 10.78 -16.88
CA LEU A 19 -4.87 11.67 -17.38
C LEU A 19 -4.28 12.55 -16.25
N PHE A 20 -5.12 13.02 -15.34
CA PHE A 20 -4.68 13.78 -14.18
C PHE A 20 -3.75 12.93 -13.29
N THR A 21 -4.13 11.69 -12.96
CA THR A 21 -3.30 10.77 -12.20
C THR A 21 -1.95 10.53 -12.88
N LEU A 22 -1.95 10.24 -14.17
CA LEU A 22 -0.72 10.05 -14.96
C LEU A 22 0.14 11.33 -14.97
N GLY A 23 -0.46 12.51 -15.08
CA GLY A 23 0.24 13.79 -15.02
C GLY A 23 0.94 14.01 -13.68
N VAL A 24 0.26 13.72 -12.56
CA VAL A 24 0.85 13.84 -11.22
C VAL A 24 1.97 12.81 -11.01
N LEU A 25 1.80 11.56 -11.48
CA LEU A 25 2.85 10.55 -11.45
C LEU A 25 4.08 10.96 -12.28
N PHE A 26 3.88 11.64 -13.41
CA PHE A 26 4.95 12.19 -14.21
C PHE A 26 5.72 13.30 -13.45
N VAL A 27 5.02 14.22 -12.78
CA VAL A 27 5.62 15.25 -11.93
C VAL A 27 6.44 14.62 -10.81
N PHE A 28 5.89 13.59 -10.13
CA PHE A 28 6.63 12.83 -9.12
C PHE A 28 7.90 12.23 -9.70
N ARG A 29 7.84 11.68 -10.91
CA ARG A 29 8.99 11.08 -11.56
C ARG A 29 10.06 12.12 -11.93
N LEU A 30 9.66 13.30 -12.38
CA LEU A 30 10.59 14.40 -12.63
C LEU A 30 11.31 14.82 -11.33
N GLY A 31 10.57 15.03 -10.24
CA GLY A 31 11.16 15.40 -8.96
C GLY A 31 12.13 14.36 -8.38
N ALA A 32 11.90 13.07 -8.66
CA ALA A 32 12.82 11.98 -8.29
C ALA A 32 14.18 12.04 -9.04
N HIS A 33 14.32 12.88 -10.05
CA HIS A 33 15.57 13.08 -10.80
C HIS A 33 16.27 14.39 -10.47
N ILE A 34 15.66 15.30 -9.70
CA ILE A 34 16.26 16.57 -9.30
C ILE A 34 17.18 16.30 -8.10
N PRO A 35 18.50 16.40 -8.22
CA PRO A 35 19.42 16.10 -7.12
C PRO A 35 19.31 17.15 -6.00
N THR A 36 19.49 16.73 -4.76
CA THR A 36 19.58 17.62 -3.61
C THR A 36 20.94 18.36 -3.66
N PRO A 37 20.95 19.68 -3.47
CA PRO A 37 22.19 20.46 -3.49
C PRO A 37 23.16 20.02 -2.37
N GLY A 38 24.46 20.01 -2.65
CA GLY A 38 25.51 19.75 -1.66
C GLY A 38 25.86 18.28 -1.43
N ILE A 39 25.29 17.33 -2.19
CA ILE A 39 25.61 15.90 -2.07
C ILE A 39 26.05 15.32 -3.41
N ASP A 40 27.15 14.55 -3.37
CA ASP A 40 27.66 13.85 -4.55
C ASP A 40 26.81 12.60 -4.84
N GLY A 41 25.99 12.67 -5.89
CA GLY A 41 25.14 11.55 -6.34
C GLY A 41 25.96 10.33 -6.81
N THR A 42 27.21 10.50 -7.26
CA THR A 42 28.06 9.39 -7.69
C THR A 42 28.57 8.58 -6.50
N ALA A 43 28.95 9.24 -5.42
CA ALA A 43 29.32 8.59 -4.17
C ALA A 43 28.13 7.83 -3.56
N MET A 44 26.92 8.40 -3.69
CA MET A 44 25.69 7.77 -3.22
C MET A 44 25.37 6.50 -4.02
N SER A 45 25.46 6.52 -5.35
CA SER A 45 25.19 5.34 -6.18
C SER A 45 26.10 4.16 -5.85
N ARG A 46 27.37 4.39 -5.55
CA ARG A 46 28.33 3.36 -5.12
C ARG A 46 27.94 2.67 -3.81
N LEU A 47 27.35 3.41 -2.85
CA LEU A 47 26.82 2.81 -1.62
C LEU A 47 25.68 1.81 -1.89
N PHE A 48 24.87 2.11 -2.90
CA PHE A 48 23.74 1.23 -3.27
C PHE A 48 24.18 -0.01 -4.06
N GLU A 49 25.35 0.04 -4.74
CA GLU A 49 25.93 -1.13 -5.42
C GLU A 49 26.38 -2.22 -4.43
N GLN A 50 26.71 -1.83 -3.20
CA GLN A 50 27.04 -2.79 -2.13
C GLN A 50 25.84 -3.58 -1.62
N GLY A 51 24.63 -3.26 -2.09
CA GLY A 51 23.39 -3.96 -1.75
C GLY A 51 22.89 -3.68 -0.34
N GLY A 52 21.89 -4.45 0.08
CA GLY A 52 21.38 -4.44 1.45
C GLY A 52 20.11 -3.59 1.64
N VAL A 53 19.87 -3.15 2.87
CA VAL A 53 18.63 -2.49 3.33
C VAL A 53 18.39 -1.13 2.64
N LEU A 54 19.45 -0.47 2.15
CA LEU A 54 19.32 0.77 1.38
C LEU A 54 18.50 0.58 0.11
N GLY A 55 18.68 -0.55 -0.58
CA GLY A 55 17.86 -0.90 -1.75
C GLY A 55 16.38 -1.04 -1.43
N PHE A 56 16.05 -1.53 -0.23
CA PHE A 56 14.68 -1.65 0.23
C PHE A 56 14.05 -0.29 0.58
N LEU A 57 14.80 0.60 1.25
CA LEU A 57 14.38 1.99 1.48
C LEU A 57 14.11 2.73 0.16
N ASP A 58 14.97 2.50 -0.82
CA ASP A 58 14.87 3.11 -2.14
C ASP A 58 13.65 2.62 -2.95
N LEU A 59 13.12 1.42 -2.64
CA LEU A 59 11.87 0.93 -3.22
C LEU A 59 10.70 1.89 -2.94
N PHE A 60 10.57 2.36 -1.68
CA PHE A 60 9.52 3.30 -1.29
C PHE A 60 9.77 4.73 -1.79
N ALA A 61 11.04 5.07 -2.03
CA ALA A 61 11.43 6.35 -2.62
C ALA A 61 11.41 6.35 -4.16
N GLY A 62 11.15 5.19 -4.79
CA GLY A 62 11.10 5.08 -6.26
C GLY A 62 12.41 5.36 -6.99
N GLY A 63 13.57 5.04 -6.38
CA GLY A 63 14.88 5.33 -6.93
C GLY A 63 15.40 6.74 -6.58
N ALA A 64 14.63 7.52 -5.84
CA ALA A 64 14.97 8.88 -5.47
C ALA A 64 16.09 8.94 -4.41
N LEU A 65 16.17 7.93 -3.52
CA LEU A 65 17.20 7.86 -2.49
C LEU A 65 18.57 7.52 -3.08
N ARG A 66 18.65 6.62 -4.04
CA ARG A 66 19.90 6.27 -4.73
C ARG A 66 20.54 7.47 -5.42
N ARG A 67 19.73 8.36 -5.98
CA ARG A 67 20.17 9.61 -6.63
C ARG A 67 20.25 10.78 -5.68
N PHE A 68 19.86 10.58 -4.44
CA PHE A 68 19.71 11.60 -3.41
C PHE A 68 18.98 12.83 -3.93
N SER A 69 17.80 12.58 -4.51
CA SER A 69 16.94 13.62 -5.05
C SER A 69 16.18 14.35 -3.94
N ILE A 70 15.49 15.44 -4.32
CA ILE A 70 14.60 16.17 -3.40
C ILE A 70 13.52 15.28 -2.79
N PHE A 71 13.15 14.17 -3.44
CA PHE A 71 12.20 13.17 -2.96
C PHE A 71 12.89 11.94 -2.31
N ALA A 72 14.11 12.09 -1.80
CA ALA A 72 14.91 10.98 -1.27
C ALA A 72 14.19 10.16 -0.18
N LEU A 73 13.41 10.79 0.71
CA LEU A 73 12.61 10.07 1.71
C LEU A 73 11.31 9.48 1.15
N GLY A 74 10.89 9.91 -0.04
CA GLY A 74 9.65 9.46 -0.67
C GLY A 74 8.42 9.62 0.21
N VAL A 75 7.55 8.60 0.20
CA VAL A 75 6.31 8.55 1.02
C VAL A 75 6.54 7.98 2.43
N GLY A 76 7.77 7.55 2.78
CA GLY A 76 8.10 6.88 4.03
C GLY A 76 7.64 7.63 5.29
N PRO A 77 7.96 8.93 5.46
CA PRO A 77 7.53 9.71 6.63
C PRO A 77 6.01 9.78 6.78
N TYR A 78 5.26 9.89 5.68
CA TYR A 78 3.80 9.88 5.70
C TYR A 78 3.24 8.51 6.13
N ILE A 79 3.81 7.42 5.64
CA ILE A 79 3.38 6.08 6.04
C ILE A 79 3.56 5.91 7.55
N ASN A 80 4.73 6.27 8.08
CA ASN A 80 5.01 6.19 9.51
C ASN A 80 4.04 7.06 10.35
N ALA A 81 3.78 8.29 9.92
CA ALA A 81 2.82 9.18 10.57
C ALA A 81 1.39 8.60 10.52
N SER A 82 0.99 8.06 9.39
CA SER A 82 -0.34 7.44 9.21
C SER A 82 -0.52 6.21 10.10
N ILE A 83 0.50 5.35 10.22
CA ILE A 83 0.49 4.19 11.12
C ILE A 83 0.31 4.64 12.56
N VAL A 84 1.14 5.58 13.00
CA VAL A 84 1.10 6.10 14.37
C VAL A 84 -0.26 6.72 14.66
N MET A 85 -0.80 7.54 13.77
CA MET A 85 -2.12 8.15 13.96
C MET A 85 -3.25 7.12 13.99
N GLN A 86 -3.23 6.09 13.13
CA GLN A 86 -4.24 5.04 13.15
C GLN A 86 -4.21 4.23 14.46
N LEU A 87 -3.01 3.94 14.98
CA LEU A 87 -2.87 3.28 16.28
C LEU A 87 -3.34 4.19 17.42
N LEU A 88 -2.99 5.47 17.39
CA LEU A 88 -3.42 6.45 18.40
C LEU A 88 -4.94 6.63 18.44
N VAL A 89 -5.62 6.59 17.29
CA VAL A 89 -7.09 6.67 17.23
C VAL A 89 -7.75 5.50 17.96
N VAL A 90 -7.15 4.31 17.93
CA VAL A 90 -7.68 3.14 18.65
C VAL A 90 -7.37 3.19 20.14
N VAL A 91 -6.19 3.73 20.51
CA VAL A 91 -5.73 3.76 21.92
C VAL A 91 -6.34 4.94 22.70
N PHE A 92 -6.50 6.10 22.05
CA PHE A 92 -6.96 7.32 22.72
C PHE A 92 -8.44 7.58 22.47
N PRO A 93 -9.31 7.50 23.52
CA PRO A 93 -10.76 7.74 23.37
C PRO A 93 -11.13 9.12 22.81
N ALA A 94 -10.27 10.13 23.00
CA ALA A 94 -10.49 11.46 22.43
C ALA A 94 -10.40 11.46 20.91
N LEU A 95 -9.44 10.73 20.33
CA LEU A 95 -9.28 10.60 18.88
C LEU A 95 -10.34 9.67 18.27
N GLU A 96 -10.75 8.62 19.02
CA GLU A 96 -11.87 7.75 18.62
C GLU A 96 -13.18 8.53 18.50
N LYS A 97 -13.49 9.42 19.48
CA LYS A 97 -14.64 10.32 19.41
C LYS A 97 -14.57 11.20 18.16
N LEU A 98 -13.40 11.78 17.90
CA LEU A 98 -13.17 12.63 16.74
C LEU A 98 -13.44 11.87 15.43
N GLN A 99 -13.02 10.59 15.33
CA GLN A 99 -13.30 9.75 14.16
C GLN A 99 -14.80 9.51 13.97
N LYS A 100 -15.58 9.40 15.06
CA LYS A 100 -17.04 9.20 15.04
C LYS A 100 -17.83 10.48 14.74
N GLU A 101 -17.21 11.67 14.83
CA GLU A 101 -17.85 12.96 14.46
C GLU A 101 -18.10 13.13 12.94
N GLY A 102 -17.74 12.13 12.13
CA GLY A 102 -17.97 12.16 10.68
C GLY A 102 -16.88 12.91 9.90
N GLU A 103 -17.27 13.67 8.86
CA GLU A 103 -16.31 14.30 7.94
C GLU A 103 -15.41 15.36 8.61
N GLU A 104 -15.94 16.15 9.54
CA GLU A 104 -15.15 17.18 10.22
C GLU A 104 -14.06 16.57 11.12
N GLY A 105 -14.41 15.55 11.88
CA GLY A 105 -13.44 14.82 12.69
C GLY A 105 -12.37 14.16 11.86
N ARG A 106 -12.76 13.57 10.73
CA ARG A 106 -11.83 12.96 9.78
C ARG A 106 -10.84 13.96 9.20
N LYS A 107 -11.28 15.17 8.85
CA LYS A 107 -10.40 16.26 8.40
C LYS A 107 -9.36 16.66 9.45
N LYS A 108 -9.75 16.70 10.73
CA LYS A 108 -8.80 16.97 11.83
C LYS A 108 -7.76 15.87 11.99
N ILE A 109 -8.17 14.60 11.91
CA ILE A 109 -7.23 13.46 11.96
C ILE A 109 -6.24 13.53 10.80
N VAL A 110 -6.70 13.82 9.58
CA VAL A 110 -5.82 14.03 8.42
C VAL A 110 -4.85 15.19 8.66
N ALA A 111 -5.31 16.32 9.23
CA ALA A 111 -4.43 17.43 9.57
C ALA A 111 -3.35 17.02 10.59
N TYR A 112 -3.69 16.27 11.64
CA TYR A 112 -2.71 15.73 12.60
C TYR A 112 -1.71 14.80 11.91
N THR A 113 -2.16 13.94 10.99
CA THR A 113 -1.28 13.09 10.20
C THR A 113 -0.29 13.91 9.37
N ARG A 114 -0.74 15.01 8.73
CA ARG A 114 0.14 15.92 7.98
C ARG A 114 1.21 16.55 8.87
N TRP A 115 0.84 17.09 10.03
CA TRP A 115 1.79 17.66 10.98
C TRP A 115 2.77 16.62 11.52
N SER A 116 2.30 15.43 11.84
CA SER A 116 3.17 14.33 12.24
C SER A 116 4.13 13.93 11.12
N THR A 117 3.69 13.95 9.87
CA THR A 117 4.53 13.69 8.70
C THR A 117 5.69 14.68 8.60
N VAL A 118 5.44 15.98 8.85
CA VAL A 118 6.50 17.01 8.87
C VAL A 118 7.53 16.68 9.94
N GLY A 119 7.09 16.32 11.16
CA GLY A 119 7.97 15.93 12.25
C GLY A 119 8.82 14.70 11.91
N PHE A 120 8.19 13.63 11.41
CA PHE A 120 8.90 12.41 10.99
C PHE A 120 9.88 12.69 9.83
N ALA A 121 9.48 13.48 8.84
CA ALA A 121 10.34 13.85 7.72
C ALA A 121 11.58 14.62 8.19
N ALA A 122 11.41 15.60 9.08
CA ALA A 122 12.52 16.39 9.62
C ALA A 122 13.50 15.50 10.41
N VAL A 123 13.00 14.63 11.29
CA VAL A 123 13.83 13.71 12.08
C VAL A 123 14.58 12.74 11.18
N GLN A 124 13.90 12.15 10.18
CA GLN A 124 14.52 11.21 9.25
C GLN A 124 15.56 11.91 8.34
N ALA A 125 15.25 13.14 7.86
CA ALA A 125 16.17 13.95 7.07
C ALA A 125 17.44 14.31 7.85
N LEU A 126 17.30 14.76 9.11
CA LEU A 126 18.43 15.00 10.01
C LEU A 126 19.29 13.76 10.15
N GLY A 127 18.65 12.65 10.44
CA GLY A 127 19.33 11.41 10.62
C GLY A 127 20.11 10.95 9.41
N LEU A 128 19.47 10.98 8.26
CA LEU A 128 20.12 10.61 7.00
C LEU A 128 21.31 11.54 6.69
N SER A 129 21.17 12.83 6.94
CA SER A 129 22.24 13.83 6.72
C SER A 129 23.44 13.61 7.64
N PHE A 130 23.21 13.33 8.94
CA PHE A 130 24.29 12.99 9.88
C PHE A 130 25.01 11.70 9.50
N TRP A 131 24.25 10.69 9.06
CA TRP A 131 24.83 9.44 8.62
C TRP A 131 25.72 9.62 7.38
N LEU A 132 25.28 10.41 6.39
CA LEU A 132 26.09 10.72 5.19
C LEU A 132 27.34 11.52 5.53
N ARG A 133 27.25 12.42 6.52
CA ARG A 133 28.41 13.15 7.04
C ARG A 133 29.43 12.22 7.69
N GLY A 134 28.94 11.22 8.46
CA GLY A 134 29.80 10.19 9.06
C GLY A 134 30.52 9.31 8.04
N LEU A 135 29.97 9.14 6.83
CA LEU A 135 30.58 8.42 5.71
C LEU A 135 31.52 9.30 4.86
N GLY A 136 31.65 10.59 5.16
CA GLY A 136 32.48 11.51 4.37
C GLY A 136 31.88 11.90 3.00
N ILE A 137 30.62 11.52 2.72
CA ILE A 137 29.92 11.84 1.46
C ILE A 137 29.41 13.29 1.48
N PHE A 138 29.10 13.79 2.66
CA PHE A 138 28.69 15.16 2.90
C PHE A 138 29.75 15.89 3.71
N SER A 139 30.47 16.83 3.07
CA SER A 139 31.54 17.65 3.67
C SER A 139 31.15 19.12 3.86
N GLY A 140 29.84 19.41 3.83
CA GLY A 140 29.34 20.79 3.91
C GLY A 140 29.37 21.44 5.30
N THR A 141 29.17 22.73 5.32
CA THR A 141 29.01 23.56 6.52
C THR A 141 27.69 23.20 7.27
N PRO A 142 27.50 23.65 8.52
CA PRO A 142 26.21 23.52 9.22
C PRO A 142 25.01 24.11 8.46
N TRP A 143 25.23 25.17 7.67
CA TRP A 143 24.21 25.76 6.82
C TRP A 143 23.83 24.86 5.65
N ASP A 144 24.79 24.20 5.03
CA ASP A 144 24.54 23.22 3.96
C ASP A 144 23.74 22.02 4.50
N LEU A 145 24.03 21.59 5.75
CA LEU A 145 23.26 20.53 6.40
C LEU A 145 21.80 20.95 6.62
N LEU A 146 21.57 22.18 7.09
CA LEU A 146 20.23 22.71 7.27
C LEU A 146 19.48 22.82 5.94
N LEU A 147 20.17 23.22 4.88
CA LEU A 147 19.62 23.30 3.53
C LEU A 147 19.23 21.92 3.00
N VAL A 148 20.07 20.91 3.17
CA VAL A 148 19.76 19.52 2.79
C VAL A 148 18.54 19.02 3.55
N VAL A 149 18.51 19.18 4.88
CA VAL A 149 17.38 18.74 5.71
C VAL A 149 16.09 19.45 5.30
N ALA A 150 16.12 20.77 5.09
CA ALA A 150 14.96 21.53 4.65
C ALA A 150 14.47 21.05 3.26
N THR A 151 15.40 20.83 2.32
CA THR A 151 15.08 20.39 0.97
C THR A 151 14.40 19.03 0.96
N ILE A 152 14.97 18.04 1.66
CA ILE A 152 14.42 16.67 1.72
C ILE A 152 13.08 16.66 2.48
N THR A 153 12.96 17.41 3.57
CA THR A 153 11.71 17.52 4.32
C THR A 153 10.61 18.13 3.46
N THR A 154 10.90 19.24 2.78
CA THR A 154 9.94 19.88 1.86
C THR A 154 9.58 18.94 0.71
N GLY A 155 10.56 18.22 0.17
CA GLY A 155 10.32 17.23 -0.86
C GLY A 155 9.37 16.11 -0.41
N SER A 156 9.56 15.58 0.80
CA SER A 156 8.67 14.57 1.36
C SER A 156 7.25 15.08 1.59
N ILE A 157 7.09 16.32 2.06
CA ILE A 157 5.79 16.99 2.17
C ILE A 157 5.15 17.16 0.79
N GLY A 158 5.94 17.54 -0.22
CA GLY A 158 5.49 17.62 -1.60
C GLY A 158 4.96 16.29 -2.13
N VAL A 159 5.66 15.18 -1.87
CA VAL A 159 5.22 13.83 -2.25
C VAL A 159 3.93 13.43 -1.54
N MET A 160 3.80 13.72 -0.24
CA MET A 160 2.55 13.52 0.51
C MET A 160 1.39 14.27 -0.16
N TRP A 161 1.60 15.54 -0.48
CA TRP A 161 0.59 16.39 -1.11
C TRP A 161 0.20 15.88 -2.51
N LEU A 162 1.16 15.44 -3.33
CA LEU A 162 0.89 14.79 -4.61
C LEU A 162 0.01 13.54 -4.45
N GLY A 163 0.28 12.71 -3.43
CA GLY A 163 -0.54 11.54 -3.11
C GLY A 163 -1.98 11.90 -2.70
N GLU A 164 -2.16 12.94 -1.90
CA GLU A 164 -3.48 13.42 -1.51
C GLU A 164 -4.26 13.96 -2.72
N ILE A 165 -3.62 14.77 -3.57
CA ILE A 165 -4.25 15.29 -4.80
C ILE A 165 -4.70 14.17 -5.74
N ILE A 166 -3.92 13.10 -5.88
CA ILE A 166 -4.35 11.92 -6.67
C ILE A 166 -5.58 11.29 -6.02
N SER A 167 -5.60 11.14 -4.70
CA SER A 167 -6.73 10.52 -3.98
C SER A 167 -8.02 11.33 -4.10
N ASP A 168 -7.92 12.68 -4.11
CA ASP A 168 -9.07 13.58 -4.17
C ASP A 168 -9.61 13.76 -5.61
N HIS A 169 -8.73 13.94 -6.59
CA HIS A 169 -9.10 14.32 -7.95
C HIS A 169 -8.81 13.25 -9.00
N GLY A 170 -7.99 12.25 -8.66
CA GLY A 170 -7.58 11.17 -9.56
C GLY A 170 -8.41 9.90 -9.43
N ILE A 171 -7.73 8.78 -9.65
CA ILE A 171 -8.26 7.42 -9.49
C ILE A 171 -7.31 6.64 -8.57
N GLY A 172 -7.86 5.87 -7.67
CA GLY A 172 -7.09 5.03 -6.76
C GLY A 172 -6.62 5.75 -5.49
N ASN A 173 -5.89 5.01 -4.66
CA ASN A 173 -5.20 5.59 -3.51
C ASN A 173 -3.89 6.20 -3.99
N GLY A 174 -3.75 7.53 -3.89
CA GLY A 174 -2.61 8.27 -4.45
C GLY A 174 -1.27 7.86 -3.85
N ILE A 175 -1.21 7.61 -2.53
CA ILE A 175 0.03 7.16 -1.87
C ILE A 175 0.45 5.78 -2.40
N SER A 176 -0.48 4.85 -2.51
CA SER A 176 -0.22 3.51 -3.07
C SER A 176 0.23 3.60 -4.53
N LEU A 177 -0.37 4.50 -5.32
CA LEU A 177 0.02 4.72 -6.71
C LEU A 177 1.41 5.36 -6.86
N LEU A 178 1.82 6.25 -5.95
CA LEU A 178 3.19 6.78 -5.94
C LEU A 178 4.22 5.68 -5.65
N ILE A 179 3.94 4.78 -4.69
CA ILE A 179 4.78 3.62 -4.41
C ILE A 179 4.84 2.69 -5.63
N PHE A 180 3.68 2.39 -6.21
CA PHE A 180 3.56 1.59 -7.44
C PHE A 180 4.40 2.17 -8.58
N ALA A 181 4.27 3.47 -8.85
CA ALA A 181 5.04 4.15 -9.90
C ALA A 181 6.55 4.10 -9.62
N GLY A 182 6.95 4.22 -8.36
CA GLY A 182 8.33 4.06 -7.94
C GLY A 182 8.90 2.68 -8.23
N ILE A 183 8.14 1.63 -7.93
CA ILE A 183 8.55 0.24 -8.17
C ILE A 183 8.59 -0.07 -9.67
N VAL A 184 7.52 0.28 -10.40
CA VAL A 184 7.41 0.01 -11.85
C VAL A 184 8.51 0.71 -12.64
N ALA A 185 8.90 1.91 -12.23
CA ALA A 185 9.96 2.66 -12.89
C ALA A 185 11.35 2.00 -12.81
N ARG A 186 11.55 1.05 -11.90
CA ARG A 186 12.81 0.27 -11.76
C ARG A 186 12.79 -1.03 -12.56
N ILE A 187 11.64 -1.44 -13.12
CA ILE A 187 11.54 -2.67 -13.91
C ILE A 187 12.53 -2.70 -15.08
N PRO A 188 12.65 -1.65 -15.92
CA PRO A 188 13.60 -1.68 -17.03
C PRO A 188 15.04 -1.86 -16.60
N GLU A 189 15.46 -1.18 -15.53
CA GLU A 189 16.82 -1.29 -14.97
C GLU A 189 17.09 -2.71 -14.45
N ALA A 190 16.14 -3.31 -13.74
CA ALA A 190 16.25 -4.67 -13.25
C ALA A 190 16.32 -5.72 -14.37
N ILE A 191 15.59 -5.52 -15.47
CA ILE A 191 15.66 -6.40 -16.64
C ILE A 191 17.07 -6.33 -17.25
N VAL A 192 17.62 -5.12 -17.45
CA VAL A 192 18.97 -4.93 -17.99
C VAL A 192 20.03 -5.55 -17.08
N GLN A 193 19.94 -5.34 -15.76
CA GLN A 193 20.89 -5.93 -14.80
C GLN A 193 20.80 -7.47 -14.79
N THR A 194 19.60 -8.04 -14.85
CA THR A 194 19.44 -9.48 -14.93
C THR A 194 20.03 -10.05 -16.21
N TRP A 195 19.81 -9.37 -17.35
CA TRP A 195 20.39 -9.78 -18.62
C TRP A 195 21.92 -9.73 -18.62
N THR A 196 22.51 -8.64 -18.07
CA THR A 196 23.97 -8.54 -17.94
C THR A 196 24.56 -9.60 -17.02
N SER A 197 23.87 -9.96 -15.92
CA SER A 197 24.31 -11.03 -15.02
C SER A 197 24.28 -12.42 -15.68
N VAL A 198 23.31 -12.68 -16.56
CA VAL A 198 23.25 -13.91 -17.33
C VAL A 198 24.31 -13.93 -18.43
N SER A 199 24.47 -12.83 -19.17
CA SER A 199 25.47 -12.73 -20.26
C SER A 199 26.92 -12.77 -19.77
N SER A 200 27.19 -12.29 -18.56
CA SER A 200 28.51 -12.36 -17.90
C SER A 200 28.79 -13.72 -17.23
N GLY A 201 27.86 -14.68 -17.30
CA GLY A 201 28.02 -16.00 -16.68
C GLY A 201 27.90 -16.03 -15.16
N GLN A 202 27.55 -14.90 -14.52
CA GLN A 202 27.34 -14.83 -13.07
C GLN A 202 26.06 -15.54 -12.63
N MET A 203 25.08 -15.68 -13.54
CA MET A 203 23.82 -16.37 -13.30
C MET A 203 23.59 -17.46 -14.34
N ASN A 204 23.25 -18.66 -13.87
CA ASN A 204 22.89 -19.75 -14.77
C ASN A 204 21.51 -19.49 -15.38
N PHE A 205 21.35 -19.73 -16.67
CA PHE A 205 20.09 -19.58 -17.39
C PHE A 205 18.94 -20.40 -16.75
N LEU A 206 19.23 -21.56 -16.20
CA LEU A 206 18.23 -22.42 -15.52
C LEU A 206 17.69 -21.74 -14.25
N VAL A 207 18.54 -21.02 -13.53
CA VAL A 207 18.16 -20.24 -12.36
C VAL A 207 17.26 -19.05 -12.75
N LEU A 208 17.56 -18.39 -13.88
CA LEU A 208 16.70 -17.33 -14.42
C LEU A 208 15.30 -17.88 -14.76
N LEU A 209 15.24 -19.04 -15.43
CA LEU A 209 13.98 -19.66 -15.79
C LEU A 209 13.15 -20.02 -14.54
N LEU A 210 13.79 -20.61 -13.53
CA LEU A 210 13.16 -20.95 -12.26
C LEU A 210 12.60 -19.69 -11.56
N ALA A 211 13.38 -18.60 -11.52
CA ALA A 211 12.98 -17.34 -10.94
C ALA A 211 11.77 -16.72 -11.66
N LEU A 212 11.72 -16.82 -12.99
CA LEU A 212 10.61 -16.33 -13.80
C LEU A 212 9.33 -17.14 -13.55
N VAL A 213 9.42 -18.47 -13.50
CA VAL A 213 8.29 -19.35 -13.16
C VAL A 213 7.76 -19.01 -11.77
N LEU A 214 8.65 -18.81 -10.81
CA LEU A 214 8.27 -18.47 -9.45
C LEU A 214 7.65 -17.08 -9.36
N MET A 215 8.16 -16.09 -10.10
CA MET A 215 7.54 -14.76 -10.18
C MET A 215 6.10 -14.85 -10.71
N VAL A 216 5.85 -15.63 -11.76
CA VAL A 216 4.50 -15.85 -12.28
C VAL A 216 3.61 -16.54 -11.25
N ALA A 217 4.13 -17.54 -10.53
CA ALA A 217 3.40 -18.22 -9.47
C ALA A 217 3.03 -17.26 -8.31
N VAL A 218 3.95 -16.38 -7.92
CA VAL A 218 3.69 -15.34 -6.91
C VAL A 218 2.60 -14.38 -7.38
N VAL A 219 2.69 -13.88 -8.61
CA VAL A 219 1.66 -12.98 -9.18
C VAL A 219 0.29 -13.66 -9.19
N ALA A 220 0.22 -14.92 -9.66
CA ALA A 220 -1.02 -15.70 -9.66
C ALA A 220 -1.58 -15.88 -8.23
N GLY A 221 -0.71 -16.21 -7.26
CA GLY A 221 -1.07 -16.33 -5.86
C GLY A 221 -1.60 -15.01 -5.28
N CYS A 222 -0.97 -13.89 -5.60
CA CYS A 222 -1.42 -12.56 -5.18
C CYS A 222 -2.82 -12.23 -5.73
N ILE A 223 -3.07 -12.53 -7.00
CA ILE A 223 -4.38 -12.31 -7.63
C ILE A 223 -5.44 -13.19 -6.95
N MET A 224 -5.16 -14.48 -6.77
CA MET A 224 -6.09 -15.39 -6.10
C MET A 224 -6.44 -14.94 -4.68
N LEU A 225 -5.45 -14.40 -3.94
CA LEU A 225 -5.68 -13.91 -2.58
C LEU A 225 -6.55 -12.65 -2.57
N GLN A 226 -6.32 -11.71 -3.49
CA GLN A 226 -7.03 -10.45 -3.51
C GLN A 226 -8.45 -10.56 -4.07
N GLU A 227 -8.67 -11.43 -5.06
CA GLU A 227 -9.99 -11.71 -5.61
C GLU A 227 -10.76 -12.74 -4.79
N GLY A 228 -10.07 -13.52 -3.96
CA GLY A 228 -10.64 -14.53 -3.10
C GLY A 228 -11.67 -13.94 -2.14
N GLN A 229 -12.93 -14.43 -2.23
CA GLN A 229 -14.01 -13.98 -1.35
C GLN A 229 -14.87 -15.15 -0.88
N ARG A 230 -15.25 -15.11 0.39
CA ARG A 230 -16.27 -16.00 0.94
C ARG A 230 -17.63 -15.33 0.87
N ARG A 231 -18.56 -15.89 0.12
CA ARG A 231 -19.92 -15.40 -0.04
C ARG A 231 -20.80 -15.94 1.07
N LEU A 232 -21.30 -15.08 1.95
CA LEU A 232 -22.28 -15.44 2.97
C LEU A 232 -23.69 -15.25 2.41
N PRO A 233 -24.52 -16.32 2.28
CA PRO A 233 -25.86 -16.19 1.74
C PRO A 233 -26.76 -15.44 2.73
N VAL A 234 -27.44 -14.41 2.23
CA VAL A 234 -28.40 -13.60 2.97
C VAL A 234 -29.74 -13.71 2.28
N GLN A 235 -30.79 -13.96 3.05
CA GLN A 235 -32.16 -13.96 2.57
C GLN A 235 -32.91 -12.75 3.10
N TYR A 236 -33.74 -12.17 2.25
CA TYR A 236 -34.67 -11.11 2.62
C TYR A 236 -36.07 -11.65 2.69
N ALA A 237 -36.80 -11.27 3.73
CA ALA A 237 -38.18 -11.70 3.91
C ALA A 237 -39.07 -11.25 2.72
N LYS A 238 -39.88 -12.17 2.22
CA LYS A 238 -40.89 -11.84 1.21
C LYS A 238 -41.97 -10.97 1.85
N ARG A 239 -42.29 -9.82 1.24
CA ARG A 239 -43.36 -8.94 1.66
C ARG A 239 -44.42 -8.93 0.56
N VAL A 240 -45.60 -9.37 0.88
CA VAL A 240 -46.75 -9.31 -0.03
C VAL A 240 -47.53 -8.03 0.26
N VAL A 241 -47.69 -7.17 -0.74
CA VAL A 241 -48.49 -5.95 -0.66
C VAL A 241 -49.50 -6.01 -1.80
N GLY A 242 -50.77 -6.36 -1.45
CA GLY A 242 -51.80 -6.67 -2.43
C GLY A 242 -51.43 -7.90 -3.28
N ASN A 243 -51.61 -7.81 -4.59
CA ASN A 243 -51.26 -8.88 -5.53
C ASN A 243 -49.78 -8.89 -5.95
N LYS A 244 -48.91 -8.01 -5.39
CA LYS A 244 -47.49 -7.93 -5.75
C LYS A 244 -46.62 -8.47 -4.62
N VAL A 245 -45.72 -9.38 -4.97
CA VAL A 245 -44.71 -9.93 -4.06
C VAL A 245 -43.44 -9.12 -4.19
N TYR A 246 -43.02 -8.46 -3.11
CA TYR A 246 -41.77 -7.72 -3.02
C TYR A 246 -40.80 -8.48 -2.14
N GLY A 247 -39.52 -8.58 -2.56
CA GLY A 247 -38.49 -9.28 -1.81
C GLY A 247 -38.37 -10.76 -2.15
N GLY A 248 -37.76 -11.53 -1.26
CA GLY A 248 -37.47 -12.97 -1.48
C GLY A 248 -36.29 -13.27 -2.39
N GLN A 249 -35.51 -12.23 -2.79
CA GLN A 249 -34.24 -12.46 -3.47
C GLN A 249 -33.18 -12.88 -2.47
N SER A 250 -32.50 -13.96 -2.75
CA SER A 250 -31.29 -14.33 -2.05
C SER A 250 -30.13 -13.51 -2.60
N THR A 251 -29.45 -12.81 -1.72
CA THR A 251 -28.19 -12.11 -2.04
C THR A 251 -27.05 -12.68 -1.20
N PHE A 252 -25.85 -12.18 -1.35
CA PHE A 252 -24.72 -12.61 -0.53
C PHE A 252 -23.88 -11.40 -0.09
N ILE A 253 -23.28 -11.55 1.10
CA ILE A 253 -22.25 -10.61 1.57
C ILE A 253 -20.90 -11.18 1.16
N PRO A 254 -20.13 -10.48 0.32
CA PRO A 254 -18.77 -10.89 -0.04
C PRO A 254 -17.81 -10.51 1.09
N LEU A 255 -17.24 -11.51 1.78
CA LEU A 255 -16.13 -11.31 2.69
C LEU A 255 -14.82 -11.65 1.96
N ARG A 256 -13.99 -10.64 1.69
CA ARG A 256 -12.70 -10.84 1.03
C ARG A 256 -11.72 -11.57 1.95
N VAL A 257 -10.90 -12.45 1.41
CA VAL A 257 -9.83 -13.14 2.16
C VAL A 257 -8.80 -12.14 2.64
N ASN A 258 -8.47 -11.17 1.79
CA ASN A 258 -7.59 -10.06 2.13
C ASN A 258 -8.41 -8.74 2.16
N GLN A 259 -9.02 -8.44 3.31
CA GLN A 259 -9.81 -7.21 3.51
C GLN A 259 -8.92 -5.96 3.57
N SER A 260 -7.69 -6.13 4.04
CA SER A 260 -6.74 -5.06 4.30
C SER A 260 -5.83 -4.72 3.10
N GLY A 261 -5.90 -5.48 2.01
CA GLY A 261 -5.08 -5.26 0.82
C GLY A 261 -3.58 -5.41 1.09
N VAL A 262 -2.79 -4.50 0.57
CA VAL A 262 -1.32 -4.49 0.73
C VAL A 262 -0.83 -3.68 1.94
N ILE A 263 -1.72 -2.99 2.63
CA ILE A 263 -1.40 -2.08 3.74
C ILE A 263 -0.65 -2.77 4.89
N PRO A 264 -1.03 -3.99 5.34
CA PRO A 264 -0.32 -4.68 6.41
C PRO A 264 1.16 -4.92 6.11
N ILE A 265 1.49 -5.21 4.85
CA ILE A 265 2.87 -5.45 4.42
C ILE A 265 3.67 -4.15 4.46
N ILE A 266 3.09 -3.06 3.94
CA ILE A 266 3.70 -1.73 3.94
C ILE A 266 3.96 -1.28 5.39
N PHE A 267 3.00 -1.49 6.29
CA PHE A 267 3.12 -1.13 7.70
C PHE A 267 4.17 -1.98 8.42
N ALA A 268 4.13 -3.29 8.26
CA ALA A 268 5.10 -4.19 8.87
C ALA A 268 6.54 -3.86 8.44
N SER A 269 6.75 -3.61 7.14
CA SER A 269 8.05 -3.23 6.61
C SER A 269 8.51 -1.87 7.13
N SER A 270 7.62 -0.88 7.20
CA SER A 270 7.94 0.45 7.70
C SER A 270 8.32 0.44 9.18
N VAL A 271 7.59 -0.33 10.01
CA VAL A 271 7.89 -0.48 11.45
C VAL A 271 9.25 -1.15 11.67
N LEU A 272 9.58 -2.19 10.89
CA LEU A 272 10.89 -2.87 11.01
C LEU A 272 12.07 -2.04 10.51
N LEU A 273 11.82 -1.10 9.59
CA LEU A 273 12.84 -0.17 9.13
C LEU A 273 13.22 0.86 10.19
N LEU A 274 12.32 1.24 11.10
CA LEU A 274 12.59 2.25 12.13
C LEU A 274 13.77 1.87 13.04
N PRO A 275 13.79 0.69 13.72
CA PRO A 275 14.91 0.28 14.56
C PRO A 275 16.22 0.22 13.78
N TYR A 276 16.20 -0.31 12.56
CA TYR A 276 17.37 -0.38 11.70
C TYR A 276 17.92 1.02 11.34
N THR A 277 17.03 1.96 11.03
CA THR A 277 17.41 3.34 10.72
C THR A 277 17.97 4.05 11.95
N ILE A 278 17.31 3.90 13.09
CA ILE A 278 17.73 4.48 14.38
C ILE A 278 19.11 3.93 14.80
N ALA A 279 19.37 2.65 14.58
CA ALA A 279 20.64 2.03 14.93
C ALA A 279 21.87 2.66 14.21
N ARG A 280 21.65 3.32 13.08
CA ARG A 280 22.72 4.04 12.36
C ARG A 280 23.19 5.31 13.07
N PHE A 281 22.39 5.86 13.99
CA PHE A 281 22.76 7.02 14.79
C PHE A 281 23.61 6.67 15.99
N PHE A 282 23.67 5.39 16.37
CA PHE A 282 24.45 4.93 17.51
C PHE A 282 25.73 4.24 17.03
N PRO A 283 26.86 4.96 16.98
CA PRO A 283 28.15 4.32 16.70
C PRO A 283 28.55 3.41 17.87
N GLY A 284 29.00 2.20 17.55
CA GLY A 284 29.46 1.24 18.56
C GLY A 284 28.79 -0.14 18.49
N SER A 285 29.07 -0.98 19.48
CA SER A 285 28.62 -2.37 19.55
C SER A 285 27.08 -2.50 19.60
N ALA A 286 26.40 -1.58 20.27
CA ALA A 286 24.94 -1.58 20.38
C ALA A 286 24.26 -1.31 19.01
N GLY A 287 24.75 -0.33 18.27
CA GLY A 287 24.24 -0.03 16.92
C GLY A 287 24.47 -1.20 15.96
N ALA A 288 25.67 -1.79 15.98
CA ALA A 288 26.01 -2.96 15.18
C ALA A 288 25.14 -4.18 15.54
N PHE A 289 24.86 -4.41 16.80
CA PHE A 289 23.98 -5.49 17.25
C PHE A 289 22.55 -5.32 16.72
N ILE A 290 21.96 -4.12 16.83
CA ILE A 290 20.61 -3.83 16.32
C ILE A 290 20.58 -3.99 14.80
N GLN A 291 21.58 -3.46 14.07
CA GLN A 291 21.65 -3.60 12.61
C GLN A 291 21.74 -5.07 12.18
N ARG A 292 22.51 -5.89 12.86
CA ARG A 292 22.62 -7.33 12.57
C ARG A 292 21.32 -8.06 12.87
N THR A 293 20.64 -7.73 13.98
CA THR A 293 19.40 -8.37 14.41
C THR A 293 18.23 -8.01 13.48
N PHE A 294 18.13 -6.74 13.08
CA PHE A 294 17.07 -6.24 12.20
C PHE A 294 17.48 -6.24 10.72
N SER A 295 18.54 -6.95 10.34
CA SER A 295 18.88 -7.19 8.94
C SER A 295 17.83 -8.08 8.27
N PRO A 296 17.42 -7.82 7.01
CA PRO A 296 16.42 -8.62 6.29
C PRO A 296 16.72 -10.12 6.20
N ASN A 297 17.99 -10.49 6.31
CA ASN A 297 18.45 -11.89 6.28
C ASN A 297 18.48 -12.55 7.67
N SER A 298 18.17 -11.80 8.73
CA SER A 298 18.13 -12.35 10.09
C SER A 298 16.84 -13.13 10.32
N LEU A 299 16.94 -14.26 11.01
CA LEU A 299 15.78 -15.06 11.43
C LEU A 299 14.85 -14.25 12.33
N VAL A 300 15.41 -13.40 13.21
CA VAL A 300 14.62 -12.50 14.09
C VAL A 300 13.78 -11.53 13.26
N TYR A 301 14.39 -10.93 12.23
CA TYR A 301 13.66 -10.06 11.31
C TYR A 301 12.50 -10.80 10.64
N MET A 302 12.74 -12.02 10.11
CA MET A 302 11.71 -12.81 9.41
C MET A 302 10.54 -13.14 10.33
N VAL A 303 10.81 -13.59 11.56
CA VAL A 303 9.76 -13.92 12.55
C VAL A 303 8.96 -12.68 12.94
N LEU A 304 9.65 -11.57 13.24
CA LEU A 304 8.98 -10.30 13.56
C LEU A 304 8.16 -9.78 12.39
N TYR A 305 8.67 -9.92 11.17
CA TYR A 305 7.98 -9.48 9.97
C TYR A 305 6.66 -10.24 9.78
N VAL A 306 6.68 -11.57 9.90
CA VAL A 306 5.46 -12.39 9.88
C VAL A 306 4.48 -11.99 10.98
N ALA A 307 4.97 -11.84 12.21
CA ALA A 307 4.15 -11.45 13.34
C ALA A 307 3.49 -10.08 13.13
N LEU A 308 4.24 -9.11 12.60
CA LEU A 308 3.71 -7.78 12.29
C LEU A 308 2.71 -7.80 11.13
N ILE A 309 2.95 -8.58 10.08
CA ILE A 309 1.98 -8.73 8.98
C ILE A 309 0.66 -9.29 9.51
N ILE A 310 0.70 -10.35 10.34
CA ILE A 310 -0.49 -10.94 10.95
C ILE A 310 -1.18 -9.91 11.85
N PHE A 311 -0.42 -9.22 12.70
CA PHE A 311 -0.95 -8.19 13.59
C PHE A 311 -1.67 -7.08 12.82
N PHE A 312 -1.01 -6.50 11.82
CA PHE A 312 -1.60 -5.42 11.02
C PHE A 312 -2.74 -5.90 10.13
N ALA A 313 -2.75 -7.15 9.66
CA ALA A 313 -3.87 -7.71 8.93
C ALA A 313 -5.14 -7.77 9.80
N TYR A 314 -5.02 -8.24 11.04
CA TYR A 314 -6.13 -8.24 11.99
C TYR A 314 -6.54 -6.84 12.41
N PHE A 315 -5.57 -6.01 12.74
CA PHE A 315 -5.80 -4.63 13.16
C PHE A 315 -6.57 -3.85 12.08
N TYR A 316 -6.08 -3.90 10.85
CA TYR A 316 -6.71 -3.16 9.75
C TYR A 316 -8.09 -3.73 9.37
N THR A 317 -8.24 -5.04 9.41
CA THR A 317 -9.55 -5.68 9.18
C THR A 317 -10.57 -5.23 10.22
N ALA A 318 -10.18 -5.14 11.50
CA ALA A 318 -11.06 -4.66 12.58
C ALA A 318 -11.43 -3.17 12.43
N VAL A 319 -10.51 -2.34 11.93
CA VAL A 319 -10.77 -0.91 11.69
C VAL A 319 -11.67 -0.67 10.48
N VAL A 320 -11.49 -1.43 9.40
CA VAL A 320 -12.22 -1.22 8.14
C VAL A 320 -13.60 -1.86 8.15
N PHE A 321 -13.76 -2.99 8.81
CA PHE A 321 -15.00 -3.75 8.79
C PHE A 321 -15.57 -3.91 10.21
N ASN A 322 -16.75 -3.32 10.43
CA ASN A 322 -17.49 -3.46 11.67
C ASN A 322 -18.65 -4.49 11.52
N PRO A 323 -18.49 -5.72 12.08
CA PRO A 323 -19.51 -6.76 11.98
C PRO A 323 -20.85 -6.35 12.61
N VAL A 324 -20.83 -5.51 13.65
CA VAL A 324 -22.02 -5.06 14.38
C VAL A 324 -22.87 -4.16 13.49
N ASP A 325 -22.24 -3.20 12.79
CA ASP A 325 -22.93 -2.30 11.88
C ASP A 325 -23.56 -3.04 10.71
N VAL A 326 -22.84 -4.03 10.16
CA VAL A 326 -23.35 -4.88 9.08
C VAL A 326 -24.56 -5.69 9.54
N ALA A 327 -24.49 -6.33 10.72
CA ALA A 327 -25.58 -7.11 11.29
C ALA A 327 -26.81 -6.23 11.61
N ASN A 328 -26.60 -5.01 12.13
CA ASN A 328 -27.66 -4.05 12.41
C ASN A 328 -28.34 -3.55 11.13
N ASN A 329 -27.57 -3.25 10.10
CA ASN A 329 -28.09 -2.85 8.79
C ASN A 329 -28.90 -3.99 8.17
N MET A 330 -28.40 -5.24 8.21
CA MET A 330 -29.15 -6.40 7.75
C MET A 330 -30.50 -6.52 8.49
N LYS A 331 -30.50 -6.42 9.83
CA LYS A 331 -31.71 -6.48 10.64
C LYS A 331 -32.70 -5.37 10.25
N LYS A 332 -32.20 -4.13 10.03
CA LYS A 332 -33.03 -2.98 9.64
C LYS A 332 -33.71 -3.18 8.30
N TYR A 333 -33.06 -3.85 7.35
CA TYR A 333 -33.60 -4.11 6.02
C TYR A 333 -34.30 -5.49 5.90
N GLY A 334 -34.50 -6.20 7.01
CA GLY A 334 -35.18 -7.49 7.01
C GLY A 334 -34.39 -8.64 6.43
N GLY A 335 -33.05 -8.49 6.33
CA GLY A 335 -32.14 -9.54 5.91
C GLY A 335 -31.72 -10.44 7.06
N PHE A 336 -31.57 -11.73 6.81
CA PHE A 336 -31.07 -12.70 7.77
C PHE A 336 -30.22 -13.79 7.11
N ILE A 337 -29.33 -14.40 7.88
CA ILE A 337 -28.55 -15.56 7.46
C ILE A 337 -29.31 -16.82 7.89
N LEU A 338 -29.46 -17.79 6.98
CA LEU A 338 -30.15 -19.03 7.27
C LEU A 338 -29.57 -19.72 8.53
N GLY A 339 -30.45 -20.06 9.47
CA GLY A 339 -30.10 -20.73 10.72
C GLY A 339 -29.51 -19.82 11.81
N ILE A 340 -29.39 -18.50 11.58
CA ILE A 340 -28.84 -17.55 12.55
C ILE A 340 -29.84 -16.45 12.85
N ARG A 341 -30.08 -16.17 14.14
CA ARG A 341 -31.00 -15.10 14.55
C ARG A 341 -30.43 -13.72 14.19
N PRO A 342 -31.25 -12.80 13.63
CA PRO A 342 -30.83 -11.43 13.33
C PRO A 342 -30.36 -10.68 14.59
N GLY A 343 -29.33 -9.84 14.43
CA GLY A 343 -28.75 -9.04 15.51
C GLY A 343 -27.41 -9.57 16.00
N LYS A 344 -27.19 -9.60 17.32
CA LYS A 344 -25.91 -9.99 17.92
C LYS A 344 -25.39 -11.36 17.46
N PRO A 345 -26.20 -12.45 17.38
CA PRO A 345 -25.71 -13.74 16.87
C PRO A 345 -25.20 -13.67 15.43
N THR A 346 -25.79 -12.81 14.60
CA THR A 346 -25.34 -12.58 13.23
C THR A 346 -24.00 -11.86 13.21
N SER A 347 -23.81 -10.85 14.06
CA SER A 347 -22.52 -10.15 14.23
C SER A 347 -21.41 -11.12 14.66
N ASP A 348 -21.68 -11.91 15.72
CA ASP A 348 -20.70 -12.88 16.26
C ASP A 348 -20.31 -13.94 15.22
N TYR A 349 -21.26 -14.37 14.39
CA TYR A 349 -20.99 -15.30 13.29
C TYR A 349 -20.11 -14.68 12.20
N ILE A 350 -20.44 -13.46 11.75
CA ILE A 350 -19.64 -12.73 10.74
C ILE A 350 -18.23 -12.51 11.26
N GLU A 351 -18.08 -12.08 12.52
CA GLU A 351 -16.78 -11.86 13.17
C GLU A 351 -15.95 -13.16 13.21
N LYS A 352 -16.55 -14.27 13.63
CA LYS A 352 -15.88 -15.58 13.67
C LYS A 352 -15.42 -16.05 12.29
N VAL A 353 -16.20 -15.83 11.25
CA VAL A 353 -15.84 -16.14 9.88
C VAL A 353 -14.69 -15.24 9.42
N MET A 354 -14.78 -13.95 9.70
CA MET A 354 -13.75 -12.96 9.35
C MET A 354 -12.40 -13.30 9.98
N ILE A 355 -12.35 -13.55 11.30
CA ILE A 355 -11.12 -13.92 12.02
C ILE A 355 -10.43 -15.10 11.34
N ARG A 356 -11.17 -16.14 10.96
CA ARG A 356 -10.60 -17.33 10.32
C ARG A 356 -10.07 -17.04 8.91
N ILE A 357 -10.80 -16.25 8.13
CA ILE A 357 -10.42 -15.91 6.75
C ILE A 357 -9.18 -14.99 6.78
N THR A 358 -9.17 -14.01 7.67
CA THR A 358 -8.04 -13.07 7.84
C THR A 358 -6.78 -13.81 8.25
N LEU A 359 -6.86 -14.83 9.12
CA LEU A 359 -5.69 -15.65 9.48
C LEU A 359 -5.09 -16.34 8.25
N ALA A 360 -5.93 -17.01 7.47
CA ALA A 360 -5.48 -17.70 6.25
C ALA A 360 -4.85 -16.71 5.26
N GLY A 361 -5.49 -15.55 5.06
CA GLY A 361 -4.98 -14.48 4.22
C GLY A 361 -3.64 -13.92 4.71
N ALA A 362 -3.51 -13.65 6.01
CA ALA A 362 -2.29 -13.12 6.60
C ALA A 362 -1.11 -14.10 6.55
N ILE A 363 -1.34 -15.39 6.77
CA ILE A 363 -0.31 -16.43 6.61
C ILE A 363 0.17 -16.48 5.16
N PHE A 364 -0.75 -16.47 4.19
CA PHE A 364 -0.40 -16.49 2.78
C PHE A 364 0.36 -15.23 2.35
N LEU A 365 -0.08 -14.04 2.82
CA LEU A 365 0.64 -12.77 2.60
C LEU A 365 2.06 -12.82 3.17
N SER A 366 2.22 -13.37 4.37
CA SER A 366 3.52 -13.52 5.03
C SER A 366 4.45 -14.44 4.26
N LEU A 367 3.91 -15.55 3.74
CA LEU A 367 4.68 -16.49 2.94
C LEU A 367 5.20 -15.82 1.66
N ILE A 368 4.34 -15.11 0.94
CA ILE A 368 4.76 -14.39 -0.27
C ILE A 368 5.75 -13.27 0.07
N ALA A 369 5.56 -12.55 1.17
CA ALA A 369 6.45 -11.47 1.59
C ALA A 369 7.86 -11.96 1.96
N LEU A 370 7.98 -13.15 2.53
CA LEU A 370 9.27 -13.77 2.88
C LEU A 370 9.98 -14.44 1.70
N LEU A 371 9.24 -14.79 0.66
CA LEU A 371 9.75 -15.60 -0.45
C LEU A 371 11.02 -15.03 -1.10
N PRO A 372 11.20 -13.70 -1.31
CA PRO A 372 12.44 -13.16 -1.85
C PRO A 372 13.63 -13.31 -0.91
N ASN A 373 13.41 -13.13 0.39
CA ASN A 373 14.48 -13.29 1.37
C ASN A 373 14.97 -14.75 1.39
N LEU A 374 14.04 -15.68 1.26
CA LEU A 374 14.39 -17.11 1.13
C LEU A 374 15.11 -17.40 -0.18
N MET A 375 14.70 -16.78 -1.29
CA MET A 375 15.35 -16.94 -2.58
C MET A 375 16.78 -16.40 -2.59
N THR A 376 17.01 -15.21 -2.03
CA THR A 376 18.37 -14.65 -1.92
C THR A 376 19.28 -15.54 -1.07
N GLN A 377 18.77 -16.17 -0.02
CA GLN A 377 19.53 -17.09 0.82
C GLN A 377 19.83 -18.42 0.12
N ILE A 378 18.87 -19.01 -0.60
CA ILE A 378 19.02 -20.33 -1.23
C ILE A 378 19.81 -20.25 -2.55
N MET A 379 19.53 -19.22 -3.35
CA MET A 379 20.11 -19.08 -4.70
C MET A 379 21.35 -18.21 -4.76
N GLY A 380 21.69 -17.50 -3.67
CA GLY A 380 22.82 -16.57 -3.63
C GLY A 380 22.69 -15.36 -4.56
N ILE A 381 21.48 -15.10 -5.06
CA ILE A 381 21.27 -14.09 -6.10
C ILE A 381 20.86 -12.78 -5.44
N ASN A 382 21.81 -11.86 -5.29
CA ASN A 382 21.54 -10.51 -4.84
C ASN A 382 20.92 -9.61 -5.94
N THR A 383 20.81 -10.11 -7.16
CA THR A 383 20.42 -9.36 -8.36
C THR A 383 18.89 -9.24 -8.52
N PHE A 384 18.09 -10.08 -7.81
CA PHE A 384 16.65 -10.00 -7.86
C PHE A 384 16.12 -8.87 -6.96
N TYR A 385 16.20 -7.64 -7.46
CA TYR A 385 15.60 -6.45 -6.82
C TYR A 385 14.06 -6.46 -6.74
N PHE A 386 13.40 -7.42 -7.38
CA PHE A 386 11.96 -7.61 -7.26
C PHE A 386 11.63 -8.48 -6.03
N GLY A 387 11.77 -7.90 -4.84
CA GLY A 387 11.27 -8.53 -3.63
C GLY A 387 9.77 -8.84 -3.74
N GLY A 388 9.30 -9.96 -3.14
CA GLY A 388 7.87 -10.31 -3.14
C GLY A 388 6.96 -9.22 -2.60
N THR A 389 7.48 -8.37 -1.71
CA THR A 389 6.79 -7.17 -1.25
C THR A 389 6.53 -6.19 -2.39
N ALA A 390 7.51 -5.97 -3.28
CA ALA A 390 7.35 -5.10 -4.45
C ALA A 390 6.30 -5.67 -5.42
N ILE A 391 6.36 -6.97 -5.72
CA ILE A 391 5.37 -7.65 -6.58
C ILE A 391 3.99 -7.59 -5.96
N LEU A 392 3.86 -7.86 -4.65
CA LEU A 392 2.59 -7.77 -3.93
C LEU A 392 1.99 -6.37 -4.00
N ILE A 393 2.81 -5.33 -3.79
CA ILE A 393 2.36 -3.94 -3.86
C ILE A 393 1.93 -3.61 -5.29
N VAL A 394 2.73 -3.98 -6.30
CA VAL A 394 2.41 -3.70 -7.71
C VAL A 394 1.11 -4.38 -8.13
N VAL A 395 0.96 -5.68 -7.87
CA VAL A 395 -0.24 -6.43 -8.21
C VAL A 395 -1.45 -5.91 -7.43
N GLY A 396 -1.27 -5.65 -6.13
CA GLY A 396 -2.32 -5.17 -5.27
C GLY A 396 -2.86 -3.82 -5.67
N VAL A 397 -1.98 -2.85 -5.85
CA VAL A 397 -2.38 -1.50 -6.25
C VAL A 397 -2.99 -1.49 -7.66
N ALA A 398 -2.45 -2.30 -8.59
CA ALA A 398 -3.03 -2.44 -9.91
C ALA A 398 -4.47 -2.98 -9.86
N LEU A 399 -4.71 -4.06 -9.10
CA LEU A 399 -6.04 -4.65 -8.94
C LEU A 399 -7.01 -3.70 -8.25
N ASP A 400 -6.60 -3.05 -7.16
CA ASP A 400 -7.43 -2.07 -6.45
C ASP A 400 -7.82 -0.90 -7.36
N THR A 401 -6.89 -0.43 -8.19
CA THR A 401 -7.14 0.66 -9.14
C THR A 401 -8.11 0.22 -10.24
N VAL A 402 -7.94 -0.99 -10.78
CA VAL A 402 -8.85 -1.55 -11.80
C VAL A 402 -10.25 -1.73 -11.23
N GLN A 403 -10.39 -2.28 -10.01
CA GLN A 403 -11.68 -2.44 -9.34
C GLN A 403 -12.39 -1.10 -9.11
N GLN A 404 -11.65 -0.05 -8.77
CA GLN A 404 -12.21 1.30 -8.64
C GLN A 404 -12.70 1.85 -9.99
N ILE A 405 -11.94 1.63 -11.07
CA ILE A 405 -12.36 2.01 -12.43
C ILE A 405 -13.64 1.27 -12.82
N GLU A 406 -13.69 -0.04 -12.59
CA GLU A 406 -14.88 -0.86 -12.88
C GLU A 406 -16.10 -0.44 -12.06
N GLY A 407 -15.92 -0.15 -10.77
CA GLY A 407 -16.98 0.38 -9.91
C GLY A 407 -17.55 1.70 -10.41
N GLN A 408 -16.69 2.63 -10.87
CA GLN A 408 -17.13 3.90 -11.45
C GLN A 408 -17.84 3.73 -12.81
N LEU A 409 -17.40 2.77 -13.63
CA LEU A 409 -18.05 2.41 -14.89
C LEU A 409 -19.46 1.88 -14.66
N LEU A 410 -19.64 0.95 -13.69
CA LEU A 410 -20.93 0.38 -13.35
C LEU A 410 -21.92 1.43 -12.86
N MET A 411 -21.49 2.32 -11.96
CA MET A 411 -22.37 3.39 -11.44
C MET A 411 -22.89 4.28 -12.57
N ARG A 412 -22.06 4.65 -13.53
CA ARG A 412 -22.48 5.49 -14.65
C ARG A 412 -23.34 4.76 -15.69
N HIS A 413 -23.14 3.47 -15.86
CA HIS A 413 -24.01 2.67 -16.72
C HIS A 413 -25.46 2.66 -16.17
N TYR A 414 -25.61 2.54 -14.86
CA TYR A 414 -26.92 2.64 -14.18
C TYR A 414 -27.55 4.02 -14.30
N GLU A 415 -26.78 5.11 -14.14
CA GLU A 415 -27.29 6.48 -14.33
C GLU A 415 -27.76 6.73 -15.78
N GLY A 416 -27.08 6.18 -16.77
CA GLY A 416 -27.45 6.26 -18.17
C GLY A 416 -28.80 5.55 -18.46
N ILE A 417 -29.04 4.40 -17.82
CA ILE A 417 -30.29 3.65 -17.94
C ILE A 417 -31.42 4.40 -17.26
N LEU A 418 -31.22 4.96 -16.07
CA LEU A 418 -32.22 5.75 -15.37
C LEU A 418 -32.65 7.00 -16.16
N LYS A 419 -31.66 7.78 -16.66
CA LYS A 419 -31.96 8.95 -17.52
C LYS A 419 -32.70 8.62 -18.82
N ARG A 420 -32.44 7.44 -19.41
CA ARG A 420 -33.20 6.95 -20.57
C ARG A 420 -34.64 6.61 -20.20
N ARG A 421 -34.86 6.03 -19.03
CA ARG A 421 -36.19 5.65 -18.53
C ARG A 421 -37.06 6.88 -18.18
N ASP A 422 -36.44 7.92 -17.62
CA ASP A 422 -37.10 9.19 -17.34
C ASP A 422 -37.49 9.94 -18.63
N ARG A 423 -36.61 9.94 -19.65
CA ARG A 423 -36.93 10.50 -20.97
C ARG A 423 -38.01 9.70 -21.71
N ALA A 424 -38.05 8.39 -21.56
CA ALA A 424 -39.09 7.53 -22.13
C ALA A 424 -40.44 7.65 -21.39
N GLY A 425 -40.42 8.02 -20.11
CA GLY A 425 -41.62 8.29 -19.30
C GLY A 425 -42.27 9.62 -19.63
N LEU A 426 -41.51 10.62 -20.05
CA LEU A 426 -42.02 11.94 -20.46
C LEU A 426 -42.76 11.96 -21.81
N PHE A 427 -42.66 10.88 -22.60
CA PHE A 427 -43.38 10.73 -23.89
C PHE A 427 -44.66 9.85 -23.75
N LYS A 428 -45.11 9.55 -22.55
CA LYS A 428 -46.31 8.75 -22.29
C LYS A 428 -47.37 9.51 -21.44
N LEU A 429 -47.42 10.84 -21.54
CA LEU A 429 -48.54 11.67 -21.07
C LEU A 429 -49.17 12.42 -22.22
#